data_8e6dc38e9655e932099142db19430e56
#
_entry.id   8e6dc38e9655e932099142db19430e56
#
_cell.length_a   1.000
_cell.length_b   1.000
_cell.length_c   1.000
_cell.angle_alpha   90.00
_cell.angle_beta   90.00
_cell.angle_gamma   90.00
#
_symmetry.space_group_name_H-M   'P 1'
#
loop_
_entity.id
_entity.type
_entity.pdbx_description
1 polymer ?
#
loop_
_entity_poly.entity_id
_entity_poly.type
_entity_poly.pdbx_seq_one_letter_code
_entity_poly.pdbx_strand_id
1 'polypeptide(L)'
;VNSTLDTVQKAFLLRTCRDSVFKHRDRPCLMYQIKRCSAPCVGKKSPEDYRRLVRDAVDFLEGKNSRIQEELSQKMQEASDAQNYELAMVLRDRIRALTNIQHGNQVEYADIKSADIIALARRNDLVCIQVFFVRSGQNCVPYFPKQIEGAADGEILEAFLSSFYTRHIPPKEIILSEELENKDFLEEATGARINTYQKGNKAKLAANAKENALASIERKIAEEASVKSNLEEFVRIFNLPRIPQRIEVYDNSHIQGSYAIGAMVVATSDGFDKKQYRTFNIKNPEITNDDFAMMKEVLTRRFNRMTPENKPDVILLDGGLGQLHAVHECLKDFDLSGIAVIAISKGPDRNAGKEFYHMLGRESFALPFQSPIAFYMQNLRDEAHRFAIGTHRKRRAKSV
;
A
#
# COMPACT_ATOMS: atom_id res chain seq x y z
N VAL A 1 -6.79 7.44 0.19
CA VAL A 1 -7.07 7.43 1.65
C VAL A 1 -5.81 7.75 2.46
N ASN A 2 -4.70 7.05 2.24
CA ASN A 2 -3.48 7.28 3.03
C ASN A 2 -2.86 8.67 2.82
N SER A 3 -2.87 9.20 1.59
CA SER A 3 -2.33 10.54 1.28
C SER A 3 -3.18 11.66 1.89
N THR A 4 -4.50 11.54 1.85
CA THR A 4 -5.43 12.52 2.45
C THR A 4 -5.27 12.54 3.97
N LEU A 5 -5.20 11.37 4.60
CA LEU A 5 -5.00 11.26 6.05
C LEU A 5 -3.64 11.85 6.47
N ASP A 6 -2.57 11.57 5.74
CA ASP A 6 -1.24 12.15 5.99
C ASP A 6 -1.27 13.70 5.87
N THR A 7 -1.99 14.21 4.87
CA THR A 7 -2.14 15.67 4.69
C THR A 7 -2.97 16.29 5.81
N VAL A 8 -4.07 15.67 6.24
CA VAL A 8 -4.87 16.12 7.38
C VAL A 8 -4.05 16.08 8.67
N GLN A 9 -3.33 15.00 8.93
CA GLN A 9 -2.45 14.91 10.10
C GLN A 9 -1.38 16.01 10.13
N LYS A 10 -0.80 16.34 8.98
CA LYS A 10 0.16 17.46 8.85
C LYS A 10 -0.51 18.81 9.05
N ALA A 11 -1.67 19.04 8.44
CA ALA A 11 -2.38 20.30 8.52
C ALA A 11 -2.83 20.63 9.95
N PHE A 12 -3.31 19.63 10.70
CA PHE A 12 -3.77 19.81 12.08
C PHE A 12 -2.72 19.44 13.14
N LEU A 13 -1.48 19.16 12.75
CA LEU A 13 -0.37 18.80 13.65
C LEU A 13 -0.68 17.64 14.60
N LEU A 14 -1.42 16.66 14.09
CA LEU A 14 -1.82 15.50 14.87
C LEU A 14 -0.68 14.51 15.04
N ARG A 15 -0.68 13.78 16.14
CA ARG A 15 0.31 12.72 16.37
C ARG A 15 0.10 11.54 15.42
N THR A 16 1.20 10.99 14.92
CA THR A 16 1.21 9.76 14.10
C THR A 16 1.78 8.56 14.86
N CYS A 17 2.29 8.78 16.08
CA CYS A 17 2.89 7.73 16.90
C CYS A 17 1.83 6.87 17.58
N ARG A 18 2.21 5.61 17.90
CA ARG A 18 1.38 4.66 18.64
C ARG A 18 1.27 5.05 20.11
N ASP A 19 0.21 4.58 20.79
CA ASP A 19 -0.04 4.88 22.20
C ASP A 19 1.09 4.44 23.14
N SER A 20 1.71 3.30 22.85
CA SER A 20 2.88 2.83 23.61
C SER A 20 4.06 3.81 23.54
N VAL A 21 4.31 4.38 22.36
CA VAL A 21 5.37 5.40 22.17
C VAL A 21 4.97 6.73 22.80
N PHE A 22 3.70 7.09 22.71
CA PHE A 22 3.16 8.32 23.29
C PHE A 22 3.31 8.35 24.83
N LYS A 23 2.97 7.25 25.50
CA LYS A 23 2.97 7.16 26.98
C LYS A 23 4.37 7.17 27.61
N HIS A 24 5.40 6.76 26.87
CA HIS A 24 6.76 6.58 27.42
C HIS A 24 7.76 7.61 26.88
N ARG A 25 7.26 8.73 26.35
CA ARG A 25 8.14 9.75 25.78
C ARG A 25 8.35 10.92 26.74
N ASP A 26 9.60 11.26 26.97
CA ASP A 26 10.07 12.32 27.87
C ASP A 26 10.59 13.55 27.14
N ARG A 27 10.86 13.46 25.83
CA ARG A 27 11.33 14.57 24.99
C ARG A 27 10.64 14.60 23.63
N PRO A 28 10.51 15.81 22.99
CA PRO A 28 9.92 15.93 21.65
C PRO A 28 10.65 15.08 20.61
N CYS A 29 9.90 14.48 19.71
CA CYS A 29 10.45 13.67 18.61
C CYS A 29 10.71 14.53 17.35
N LEU A 30 11.32 13.88 16.35
CA LEU A 30 11.59 14.51 15.05
C LEU A 30 10.33 15.14 14.43
N MET A 31 9.15 14.50 14.57
CA MET A 31 7.90 15.04 14.02
C MET A 31 7.53 16.41 14.60
N TYR A 32 7.87 16.68 15.86
CA TYR A 32 7.72 18.01 16.44
C TYR A 32 8.75 18.99 15.85
N GLN A 33 10.00 18.58 15.74
CA GLN A 33 11.08 19.44 15.22
C GLN A 33 10.80 19.86 13.77
N ILE A 34 10.29 18.95 12.93
CA ILE A 34 9.90 19.25 11.55
C ILE A 34 8.49 19.83 11.42
N LYS A 35 7.89 20.30 12.52
CA LYS A 35 6.56 20.96 12.58
C LYS A 35 5.42 20.13 11.99
N ARG A 36 5.46 18.80 12.18
CA ARG A 36 4.40 17.87 11.74
C ARG A 36 3.57 17.28 12.89
N CYS A 37 3.90 17.61 14.14
CA CYS A 37 3.19 17.19 15.33
C CYS A 37 3.29 18.27 16.40
N SER A 38 2.23 18.47 17.16
CA SER A 38 2.19 19.47 18.26
C SER A 38 2.84 18.98 19.57
N ALA A 39 3.42 17.77 19.62
CA ALA A 39 4.05 17.12 20.79
C ALA A 39 3.20 17.10 22.07
N PRO A 40 1.95 16.60 22.03
CA PRO A 40 1.12 16.48 23.22
C PRO A 40 1.68 15.46 24.23
N CYS A 41 2.55 14.54 23.78
CA CYS A 41 3.17 13.50 24.63
C CYS A 41 4.12 14.06 25.71
N VAL A 42 4.65 15.28 25.52
CA VAL A 42 5.59 15.96 26.43
C VAL A 42 5.05 17.32 26.90
N GLY A 43 3.72 17.50 26.85
CA GLY A 43 3.05 18.68 27.38
C GLY A 43 3.27 19.98 26.59
N LYS A 44 3.82 19.94 25.34
CA LYS A 44 3.96 21.13 24.48
C LYS A 44 2.61 21.69 24.01
N LYS A 45 1.56 20.88 24.08
CA LYS A 45 0.16 21.27 23.92
C LYS A 45 -0.63 20.73 25.09
N SER A 46 -1.56 21.55 25.63
CA SER A 46 -2.47 21.10 26.66
C SER A 46 -3.43 20.03 26.13
N PRO A 47 -3.98 19.14 26.96
CA PRO A 47 -4.97 18.16 26.51
C PRO A 47 -6.21 18.80 25.87
N GLU A 48 -6.59 20.01 26.30
CA GLU A 48 -7.72 20.76 25.77
C GLU A 48 -7.43 21.33 24.40
N ASP A 49 -6.27 21.96 24.22
CA ASP A 49 -5.83 22.45 22.91
C ASP A 49 -5.66 21.31 21.90
N TYR A 50 -5.15 20.17 22.35
CA TYR A 50 -5.01 19.03 21.47
C TYR A 50 -6.36 18.45 21.05
N ARG A 51 -7.33 18.35 21.97
CA ARG A 51 -8.71 17.98 21.64
C ARG A 51 -9.36 18.93 20.64
N ARG A 52 -9.02 20.23 20.70
CA ARG A 52 -9.49 21.21 19.71
C ARG A 52 -8.92 20.94 18.34
N LEU A 53 -7.60 20.65 18.21
CA LEU A 53 -6.99 20.25 16.92
C LEU A 53 -7.63 18.99 16.33
N VAL A 54 -7.99 18.03 17.18
CA VAL A 54 -8.67 16.80 16.73
C VAL A 54 -10.10 17.13 16.25
N ARG A 55 -10.84 17.96 16.96
CA ARG A 55 -12.19 18.40 16.53
C ARG A 55 -12.14 19.17 15.21
N ASP A 56 -11.19 20.08 15.06
CA ASP A 56 -11.03 20.84 13.81
C ASP A 56 -10.71 19.89 12.64
N ALA A 57 -9.93 18.83 12.85
CA ALA A 57 -9.66 17.83 11.84
C ALA A 57 -10.91 16.98 11.50
N VAL A 58 -11.72 16.64 12.48
CA VAL A 58 -13.01 15.93 12.28
C VAL A 58 -13.99 16.84 11.52
N ASP A 59 -14.16 18.08 11.96
CA ASP A 59 -15.03 19.07 11.28
C ASP A 59 -14.61 19.29 9.83
N PHE A 60 -13.30 19.32 9.55
CA PHE A 60 -12.77 19.38 8.19
C PHE A 60 -13.14 18.15 7.37
N LEU A 61 -13.00 16.95 7.92
CA LEU A 61 -13.36 15.70 7.24
C LEU A 61 -14.89 15.58 7.04
N GLU A 62 -15.69 16.20 7.90
CA GLU A 62 -17.15 16.30 7.78
C GLU A 62 -17.61 17.39 6.80
N GLY A 63 -16.69 18.15 6.19
CA GLY A 63 -16.99 19.17 5.20
C GLY A 63 -17.32 20.56 5.75
N LYS A 64 -17.15 20.82 7.06
CA LYS A 64 -17.33 22.13 7.71
C LYS A 64 -16.10 23.03 7.54
N ASN A 65 -15.73 23.31 6.31
CA ASN A 65 -14.39 23.81 5.96
C ASN A 65 -14.22 25.33 6.03
N SER A 66 -15.30 26.11 5.80
CA SER A 66 -15.23 27.57 5.73
C SER A 66 -14.69 28.19 7.02
N ARG A 67 -15.24 27.80 8.17
CA ARG A 67 -14.83 28.28 9.49
C ARG A 67 -13.34 28.05 9.75
N ILE A 68 -12.86 26.85 9.43
CA ILE A 68 -11.45 26.48 9.68
C ILE A 68 -10.50 27.30 8.80
N GLN A 69 -10.86 27.52 7.54
CA GLN A 69 -10.07 28.34 6.63
C GLN A 69 -10.05 29.82 7.05
N GLU A 70 -11.19 30.35 7.48
CA GLU A 70 -11.29 31.72 8.00
C GLU A 70 -10.41 31.91 9.25
N GLU A 71 -10.52 31.00 10.22
CA GLU A 71 -9.70 31.03 11.44
C GLU A 71 -8.17 30.93 11.14
N LEU A 72 -7.79 30.07 10.18
CA LEU A 72 -6.38 29.95 9.79
C LEU A 72 -5.89 31.18 9.03
N SER A 73 -6.74 31.77 8.17
CA SER A 73 -6.43 33.01 7.43
C SER A 73 -6.27 34.19 8.36
N GLN A 74 -7.16 34.34 9.34
CA GLN A 74 -7.04 35.38 10.35
C GLN A 74 -5.75 35.25 11.15
N LYS A 75 -5.43 34.05 11.66
CA LYS A 75 -4.16 33.79 12.37
C LYS A 75 -2.93 34.04 11.51
N MET A 76 -2.99 33.73 10.23
CA MET A 76 -1.92 34.02 9.29
C MET A 76 -1.72 35.53 9.14
N GLN A 77 -2.79 36.29 9.03
CA GLN A 77 -2.74 37.75 8.95
C GLN A 77 -2.17 38.37 10.25
N GLU A 78 -2.69 37.93 11.41
CA GLU A 78 -2.18 38.36 12.73
C GLU A 78 -0.67 38.10 12.89
N ALA A 79 -0.20 36.92 12.44
CA ALA A 79 1.21 36.57 12.46
C ALA A 79 2.03 37.44 11.50
N SER A 80 1.48 37.78 10.34
CA SER A 80 2.13 38.67 9.37
C SER A 80 2.24 40.12 9.92
N ASP A 81 1.17 40.61 10.53
CA ASP A 81 1.11 41.97 11.10
C ASP A 81 2.08 42.08 12.29
N ALA A 82 2.24 41.01 13.05
CA ALA A 82 3.26 40.91 14.13
C ALA A 82 4.68 40.64 13.61
N GLN A 83 4.92 40.68 12.29
CA GLN A 83 6.19 40.40 11.62
C GLN A 83 6.75 38.98 11.90
N ASN A 84 5.90 38.07 12.35
CA ASN A 84 6.26 36.65 12.56
C ASN A 84 6.06 35.87 11.26
N TYR A 85 6.91 36.15 10.27
CA TYR A 85 6.82 35.57 8.92
C TYR A 85 6.99 34.07 8.89
N GLU A 86 7.73 33.46 9.83
CA GLU A 86 7.85 32.01 9.93
C GLU A 86 6.51 31.36 10.27
N LEU A 87 5.77 31.91 11.24
CA LEU A 87 4.46 31.43 11.61
C LEU A 87 3.44 31.66 10.49
N ALA A 88 3.47 32.84 9.87
CA ALA A 88 2.62 33.17 8.73
C ALA A 88 2.83 32.21 7.56
N MET A 89 4.09 31.84 7.25
CA MET A 89 4.43 30.86 6.22
C MET A 89 3.87 29.46 6.55
N VAL A 90 4.01 28.99 7.78
CA VAL A 90 3.46 27.71 8.23
C VAL A 90 1.94 27.68 8.09
N LEU A 91 1.25 28.76 8.48
CA LEU A 91 -0.21 28.86 8.37
C LEU A 91 -0.67 28.91 6.90
N ARG A 92 0.04 29.68 6.05
CA ARG A 92 -0.21 29.69 4.59
C ARG A 92 -0.10 28.30 3.97
N ASP A 93 0.97 27.56 4.32
CA ASP A 93 1.20 26.24 3.75
C ASP A 93 0.14 25.22 4.24
N ARG A 94 -0.36 25.39 5.48
CA ARG A 94 -1.51 24.63 5.99
C ARG A 94 -2.80 24.95 5.22
N ILE A 95 -3.10 26.22 4.99
CA ILE A 95 -4.25 26.64 4.18
C ILE A 95 -4.15 26.02 2.78
N ARG A 96 -3.01 26.16 2.11
CA ARG A 96 -2.76 25.55 0.78
C ARG A 96 -3.00 24.04 0.76
N ALA A 97 -2.48 23.32 1.78
CA ALA A 97 -2.66 21.88 1.88
C ALA A 97 -4.13 21.49 2.02
N LEU A 98 -4.90 22.22 2.84
CA LEU A 98 -6.34 22.00 3.01
C LEU A 98 -7.12 22.37 1.75
N THR A 99 -6.77 23.48 1.10
CA THR A 99 -7.38 23.91 -0.17
C THR A 99 -7.11 22.90 -1.29
N ASN A 100 -5.91 22.33 -1.38
CA ASN A 100 -5.58 21.29 -2.37
C ASN A 100 -6.39 19.99 -2.17
N ILE A 101 -6.69 19.60 -0.93
CA ILE A 101 -7.60 18.49 -0.65
C ILE A 101 -9.01 18.81 -1.15
N GLN A 102 -9.46 20.05 -0.97
CA GLN A 102 -10.77 20.51 -1.42
C GLN A 102 -10.86 20.61 -2.95
N HIS A 103 -9.88 21.23 -3.60
CA HIS A 103 -9.86 21.37 -5.07
C HIS A 103 -9.66 20.04 -5.81
N GLY A 104 -8.98 19.08 -5.22
CA GLY A 104 -8.94 17.69 -5.74
C GLY A 104 -10.30 17.00 -5.68
N ASN A 105 -11.25 17.56 -4.95
CA ASN A 105 -12.59 17.02 -4.67
C ASN A 105 -13.75 17.97 -5.03
N GLN A 106 -13.50 19.19 -5.52
CA GLN A 106 -14.57 20.13 -5.85
C GLN A 106 -15.11 19.92 -7.27
N VAL A 107 -16.06 19.01 -7.36
CA VAL A 107 -17.30 19.32 -8.07
C VAL A 107 -18.31 19.69 -6.97
N GLU A 108 -18.86 20.91 -6.98
CA GLU A 108 -19.88 21.35 -6.02
C GLU A 108 -21.14 20.47 -6.13
N TYR A 109 -21.33 19.60 -5.15
CA TYR A 109 -22.47 18.67 -5.07
C TYR A 109 -23.50 19.14 -4.05
N ALA A 110 -23.79 20.45 -4.02
CA ALA A 110 -24.72 21.05 -3.08
C ALA A 110 -26.11 20.34 -3.06
N ASP A 111 -26.46 19.67 -4.15
CA ASP A 111 -27.76 19.01 -4.32
C ASP A 111 -27.78 17.52 -3.92
N ILE A 112 -26.61 16.92 -3.61
CA ILE A 112 -26.54 15.47 -3.33
C ILE A 112 -26.09 15.22 -1.89
N LYS A 113 -27.07 15.00 -1.01
CA LYS A 113 -26.80 14.84 0.44
C LYS A 113 -26.27 13.44 0.83
N SER A 114 -26.64 12.40 0.09
CA SER A 114 -26.22 11.01 0.36
C SER A 114 -26.51 10.13 -0.85
N ALA A 115 -25.46 9.87 -1.66
CA ALA A 115 -25.53 8.96 -2.80
C ALA A 115 -24.22 8.21 -2.96
N ASP A 116 -24.27 7.04 -3.60
CA ASP A 116 -23.09 6.38 -4.16
C ASP A 116 -23.18 6.48 -5.67
N ILE A 117 -22.08 6.91 -6.32
CA ILE A 117 -21.99 6.99 -7.76
C ILE A 117 -21.10 5.88 -8.23
N ILE A 118 -21.61 5.01 -9.09
CA ILE A 118 -20.94 3.81 -9.54
C ILE A 118 -20.91 3.83 -11.06
N ALA A 119 -19.70 3.80 -11.60
CA ALA A 119 -19.48 3.78 -13.03
C ALA A 119 -18.59 2.62 -13.44
N LEU A 120 -18.92 1.98 -14.54
CA LEU A 120 -18.12 0.95 -15.17
C LEU A 120 -17.43 1.52 -16.41
N ALA A 121 -16.18 1.16 -16.58
CA ALA A 121 -15.46 1.34 -17.83
C ALA A 121 -14.79 0.04 -18.24
N ARG A 122 -14.74 -0.21 -19.53
CA ARG A 122 -14.10 -1.37 -20.14
C ARG A 122 -13.06 -0.93 -21.17
N ARG A 123 -11.93 -1.61 -21.20
CA ARG A 123 -10.95 -1.50 -22.27
C ARG A 123 -10.34 -2.87 -22.54
N ASN A 124 -10.64 -3.45 -23.68
CA ASN A 124 -10.35 -4.85 -24.00
C ASN A 124 -10.94 -5.78 -22.90
N ASP A 125 -10.10 -6.66 -22.35
CA ASP A 125 -10.49 -7.61 -21.31
C ASP A 125 -10.42 -7.03 -19.88
N LEU A 126 -10.10 -5.74 -19.73
CA LEU A 126 -10.05 -5.08 -18.44
C LEU A 126 -11.32 -4.27 -18.18
N VAL A 127 -11.95 -4.53 -17.05
CA VAL A 127 -13.08 -3.77 -16.53
C VAL A 127 -12.69 -3.13 -15.20
N CYS A 128 -13.03 -1.88 -15.03
CA CYS A 128 -12.94 -1.16 -13.76
C CYS A 128 -14.30 -0.61 -13.37
N ILE A 129 -14.73 -0.89 -12.15
CA ILE A 129 -15.88 -0.29 -11.52
C ILE A 129 -15.39 0.74 -10.53
N GLN A 130 -15.73 2.01 -10.76
CA GLN A 130 -15.39 3.12 -9.91
C GLN A 130 -16.54 3.44 -8.99
N VAL A 131 -16.30 3.44 -7.67
CA VAL A 131 -17.30 3.83 -6.67
C VAL A 131 -16.91 5.15 -6.03
N PHE A 132 -17.78 6.15 -6.13
CA PHE A 132 -17.69 7.40 -5.40
C PHE A 132 -18.72 7.42 -4.27
N PHE A 133 -18.26 7.49 -3.04
CA PHE A 133 -19.13 7.65 -1.89
C PHE A 133 -19.36 9.15 -1.62
N VAL A 134 -20.55 9.65 -1.97
CA VAL A 134 -20.97 11.01 -1.59
C VAL A 134 -21.64 10.96 -0.21
N ARG A 135 -20.89 10.47 0.75
CA ARG A 135 -21.24 10.42 2.17
C ARG A 135 -20.02 10.88 2.94
N SER A 136 -20.14 11.83 3.85
CA SER A 136 -19.09 12.19 4.81
C SER A 136 -17.66 12.25 4.23
N GLY A 137 -17.43 13.07 3.21
CA GLY A 137 -16.11 13.20 2.58
C GLY A 137 -15.88 12.18 1.46
N GLN A 138 -15.72 12.68 0.28
CA GLN A 138 -15.64 11.93 -0.98
C GLN A 138 -14.50 10.89 -0.97
N ASN A 139 -14.84 9.61 -0.92
CA ASN A 139 -13.92 8.50 -1.19
C ASN A 139 -14.20 7.92 -2.57
N CYS A 140 -13.13 7.74 -3.35
CA CYS A 140 -13.16 7.17 -4.68
C CYS A 140 -12.35 5.88 -4.69
N VAL A 141 -12.97 4.76 -4.99
CA VAL A 141 -12.32 3.44 -4.93
C VAL A 141 -12.52 2.70 -6.24
N PRO A 142 -11.44 2.28 -6.94
CA PRO A 142 -11.54 1.42 -8.11
C PRO A 142 -11.62 -0.05 -7.70
N TYR A 143 -12.49 -0.81 -8.37
CA TYR A 143 -12.64 -2.25 -8.27
C TYR A 143 -12.40 -2.90 -9.63
N PHE A 144 -11.62 -3.97 -9.65
CA PHE A 144 -11.32 -4.75 -10.86
C PHE A 144 -11.89 -6.15 -10.70
N PRO A 145 -13.08 -6.44 -11.26
CA PRO A 145 -13.65 -7.80 -11.23
C PRO A 145 -12.79 -8.78 -12.04
N LYS A 146 -12.71 -10.03 -11.59
CA LYS A 146 -11.82 -11.04 -12.19
C LYS A 146 -12.51 -11.98 -13.18
N GLN A 147 -13.83 -12.15 -13.07
CA GLN A 147 -14.61 -13.07 -13.90
C GLN A 147 -15.58 -12.26 -14.74
N ILE A 148 -15.15 -11.87 -15.94
CA ILE A 148 -15.90 -10.98 -16.82
C ILE A 148 -16.01 -11.51 -18.25
N GLU A 149 -15.46 -12.70 -18.53
CA GLU A 149 -15.47 -13.27 -19.88
C GLU A 149 -16.90 -13.44 -20.41
N GLY A 150 -17.21 -12.79 -21.51
CA GLY A 150 -18.50 -12.86 -22.18
C GLY A 150 -19.65 -12.10 -21.52
N ALA A 151 -19.46 -11.53 -20.33
CA ALA A 151 -20.53 -10.81 -19.63
C ALA A 151 -20.71 -9.37 -20.16
N ALA A 152 -21.96 -8.94 -20.29
CA ALA A 152 -22.31 -7.55 -20.61
C ALA A 152 -22.00 -6.61 -19.44
N ASP A 153 -21.79 -5.32 -19.72
CA ASP A 153 -21.43 -4.34 -18.69
C ASP A 153 -22.52 -4.19 -17.62
N GLY A 154 -23.82 -4.30 -18.01
CA GLY A 154 -24.95 -4.33 -17.08
C GLY A 154 -24.92 -5.52 -16.14
N GLU A 155 -24.68 -6.73 -16.65
CA GLU A 155 -24.57 -7.94 -15.83
C GLU A 155 -23.43 -7.88 -14.82
N ILE A 156 -22.29 -7.31 -15.22
CA ILE A 156 -21.14 -7.10 -14.32
C ILE A 156 -21.49 -6.11 -13.20
N LEU A 157 -22.19 -5.02 -13.53
CA LEU A 157 -22.65 -4.06 -12.54
C LEU A 157 -23.67 -4.66 -11.58
N GLU A 158 -24.63 -5.43 -12.06
CA GLU A 158 -25.64 -6.11 -11.24
C GLU A 158 -25.00 -7.08 -10.25
N ALA A 159 -24.09 -7.93 -10.73
CA ALA A 159 -23.33 -8.86 -9.89
C ALA A 159 -22.46 -8.12 -8.86
N PHE A 160 -21.82 -7.02 -9.28
CA PHE A 160 -21.04 -6.17 -8.37
C PHE A 160 -21.92 -5.56 -7.29
N LEU A 161 -23.03 -4.92 -7.64
CA LEU A 161 -23.93 -4.25 -6.70
C LEU A 161 -24.48 -5.24 -5.67
N SER A 162 -24.94 -6.42 -6.13
CA SER A 162 -25.44 -7.48 -5.27
C SER A 162 -24.40 -7.91 -4.24
N SER A 163 -23.15 -8.14 -4.66
CA SER A 163 -22.05 -8.52 -3.76
C SER A 163 -21.57 -7.37 -2.89
N PHE A 164 -21.54 -6.13 -3.42
CA PHE A 164 -21.00 -4.97 -2.75
C PHE A 164 -21.86 -4.55 -1.54
N TYR A 165 -23.16 -4.47 -1.72
CA TYR A 165 -24.09 -4.04 -0.67
C TYR A 165 -24.44 -5.13 0.35
N THR A 166 -23.97 -6.36 0.20
CA THR A 166 -23.96 -7.32 1.31
C THR A 166 -22.97 -6.93 2.43
N ARG A 167 -21.95 -6.11 2.09
CA ARG A 167 -20.87 -5.71 3.00
C ARG A 167 -20.85 -4.21 3.31
N HIS A 168 -21.62 -3.42 2.58
CA HIS A 168 -21.71 -1.98 2.73
C HIS A 168 -23.14 -1.56 2.92
N ILE A 169 -23.37 -0.60 3.81
CA ILE A 169 -24.73 -0.04 4.02
C ILE A 169 -25.12 0.76 2.78
N PRO A 170 -26.25 0.46 2.13
CA PRO A 170 -26.71 1.22 0.95
C PRO A 170 -27.04 2.68 1.31
N PRO A 171 -26.83 3.65 0.39
CA PRO A 171 -27.32 5.01 0.52
C PRO A 171 -28.82 5.08 0.22
N LYS A 172 -29.37 6.30 0.28
CA LYS A 172 -30.75 6.52 -0.21
C LYS A 172 -30.86 6.45 -1.72
N GLU A 173 -29.76 6.76 -2.43
CA GLU A 173 -29.72 6.80 -3.89
C GLU A 173 -28.38 6.23 -4.40
N ILE A 174 -28.44 5.40 -5.42
CA ILE A 174 -27.31 4.90 -6.18
C ILE A 174 -27.42 5.46 -7.60
N ILE A 175 -26.38 6.14 -8.06
CA ILE A 175 -26.32 6.75 -9.39
C ILE A 175 -25.37 5.91 -10.24
N LEU A 176 -25.85 5.39 -11.35
CA LEU A 176 -25.10 4.53 -12.24
C LEU A 176 -24.74 5.23 -13.56
N SER A 177 -23.65 4.78 -14.18
CA SER A 177 -23.26 5.18 -15.54
C SER A 177 -24.03 4.45 -16.64
N GLU A 178 -24.60 3.28 -16.32
CA GLU A 178 -25.31 2.40 -17.27
C GLU A 178 -26.68 2.00 -16.70
N GLU A 179 -27.63 1.73 -17.56
CA GLU A 179 -28.92 1.19 -17.18
C GLU A 179 -28.80 -0.32 -16.86
N LEU A 180 -29.62 -0.80 -15.93
CA LEU A 180 -29.65 -2.20 -15.52
C LEU A 180 -30.97 -2.84 -15.93
N GLU A 181 -30.91 -4.10 -16.34
CA GLU A 181 -32.11 -4.88 -16.68
C GLU A 181 -32.93 -5.26 -15.44
N ASN A 182 -32.24 -5.67 -14.36
CA ASN A 182 -32.86 -6.12 -13.10
C ASN A 182 -32.85 -5.04 -12.01
N LYS A 183 -33.05 -3.77 -12.40
CA LYS A 183 -33.02 -2.61 -11.50
C LYS A 183 -33.98 -2.77 -10.32
N ASP A 184 -35.23 -3.14 -10.58
CA ASP A 184 -36.30 -3.21 -9.55
C ASP A 184 -35.95 -4.23 -8.46
N PHE A 185 -35.38 -5.37 -8.84
CA PHE A 185 -34.90 -6.36 -7.88
C PHE A 185 -33.79 -5.83 -6.98
N LEU A 186 -32.85 -5.08 -7.56
CA LEU A 186 -31.75 -4.50 -6.79
C LEU A 186 -32.23 -3.35 -5.89
N GLU A 187 -33.23 -2.56 -6.29
CA GLU A 187 -33.86 -1.55 -5.44
C GLU A 187 -34.57 -2.19 -4.24
N GLU A 188 -35.29 -3.30 -4.45
CA GLU A 188 -35.93 -4.06 -3.37
C GLU A 188 -34.88 -4.64 -2.41
N ALA A 189 -33.84 -5.26 -2.94
CA ALA A 189 -32.79 -5.91 -2.14
C ALA A 189 -31.94 -4.92 -1.33
N THR A 190 -31.69 -3.72 -1.87
CA THR A 190 -30.85 -2.70 -1.22
C THR A 190 -31.65 -1.66 -0.42
N GLY A 191 -32.92 -1.47 -0.71
CA GLY A 191 -33.73 -0.37 -0.19
C GLY A 191 -33.30 1.02 -0.71
N ALA A 192 -32.45 1.08 -1.72
CA ALA A 192 -31.94 2.30 -2.32
C ALA A 192 -32.58 2.54 -3.70
N ARG A 193 -32.80 3.80 -4.07
CA ARG A 193 -33.21 4.14 -5.44
C ARG A 193 -32.02 4.07 -6.37
N ILE A 194 -32.14 3.37 -7.49
CA ILE A 194 -31.09 3.22 -8.50
C ILE A 194 -31.49 4.05 -9.73
N ASN A 195 -30.65 4.99 -10.13
CA ASN A 195 -30.95 5.87 -11.25
C ASN A 195 -29.76 6.10 -12.16
N THR A 196 -30.04 6.26 -13.45
CA THR A 196 -29.13 6.82 -14.45
C THR A 196 -29.63 8.24 -14.84
N TYR A 197 -28.69 9.14 -15.06
CA TYR A 197 -29.02 10.52 -15.41
C TYR A 197 -28.32 10.93 -16.71
N GLN A 198 -29.07 11.48 -17.65
CA GLN A 198 -28.54 11.94 -18.94
C GLN A 198 -28.12 13.43 -18.90
N LYS A 199 -28.62 14.21 -17.95
CA LYS A 199 -28.39 15.67 -17.85
C LYS A 199 -28.24 16.11 -16.38
N GLY A 200 -27.63 17.28 -16.20
CA GLY A 200 -27.47 17.90 -14.89
C GLY A 200 -26.24 17.41 -14.12
N ASN A 201 -26.13 17.81 -12.84
CA ASN A 201 -24.95 17.53 -12.01
C ASN A 201 -24.72 16.03 -11.75
N LYS A 202 -25.79 15.26 -11.59
CA LYS A 202 -25.72 13.82 -11.37
C LYS A 202 -25.14 13.07 -12.58
N ALA A 203 -25.51 13.48 -13.80
CA ALA A 203 -24.95 12.95 -15.03
C ALA A 203 -23.47 13.28 -15.18
N LYS A 204 -23.06 14.52 -14.85
CA LYS A 204 -21.64 14.92 -14.85
C LYS A 204 -20.81 14.08 -13.88
N LEU A 205 -21.39 13.75 -12.73
CA LEU A 205 -20.75 12.90 -11.74
C LEU A 205 -20.54 11.47 -12.21
N ALA A 206 -21.56 10.88 -12.83
CA ALA A 206 -21.45 9.55 -13.42
C ALA A 206 -20.39 9.53 -14.54
N ALA A 207 -20.35 10.59 -15.37
CA ALA A 207 -19.33 10.76 -16.40
C ALA A 207 -17.92 10.87 -15.80
N ASN A 208 -17.72 11.70 -14.77
CA ASN A 208 -16.42 11.81 -14.08
C ASN A 208 -16.00 10.48 -13.42
N ALA A 209 -16.96 9.72 -12.87
CA ALA A 209 -16.68 8.41 -12.34
C ALA A 209 -16.20 7.43 -13.44
N LYS A 210 -16.82 7.51 -14.63
CA LYS A 210 -16.43 6.71 -15.80
C LYS A 210 -15.03 7.09 -16.30
N GLU A 211 -14.70 8.39 -16.36
CA GLU A 211 -13.35 8.87 -16.71
C GLU A 211 -12.30 8.38 -15.70
N ASN A 212 -12.61 8.42 -14.40
CA ASN A 212 -11.72 7.88 -13.36
C ASN A 212 -11.54 6.37 -13.45
N ALA A 213 -12.58 5.63 -13.86
CA ALA A 213 -12.48 4.20 -14.13
C ALA A 213 -11.53 3.93 -15.30
N LEU A 214 -11.63 4.69 -16.40
CA LEU A 214 -10.70 4.60 -17.53
C LEU A 214 -9.27 4.93 -17.13
N ALA A 215 -9.05 6.01 -16.41
CA ALA A 215 -7.73 6.38 -15.91
C ALA A 215 -7.15 5.32 -14.94
N SER A 216 -7.99 4.61 -14.22
CA SER A 216 -7.59 3.49 -13.36
C SER A 216 -7.19 2.26 -14.17
N ILE A 217 -7.87 1.98 -15.29
CA ILE A 217 -7.49 0.93 -16.25
C ILE A 217 -6.13 1.26 -16.87
N GLU A 218 -5.94 2.50 -17.34
CA GLU A 218 -4.68 2.93 -17.96
C GLU A 218 -3.48 2.80 -16.99
N ARG A 219 -3.68 3.21 -15.73
CA ARG A 219 -2.65 3.01 -14.69
C ARG A 219 -2.34 1.54 -14.49
N LYS A 220 -3.37 0.69 -14.42
CA LYS A 220 -3.19 -0.75 -14.24
C LYS A 220 -2.44 -1.38 -15.43
N ILE A 221 -2.79 -1.02 -16.66
CA ILE A 221 -2.08 -1.46 -17.86
C ILE A 221 -0.61 -1.02 -17.82
N ALA A 222 -0.35 0.24 -17.45
CA ALA A 222 1.02 0.76 -17.35
C ALA A 222 1.82 0.05 -16.24
N GLU A 223 1.20 -0.24 -15.10
CA GLU A 223 1.81 -1.01 -14.01
C GLU A 223 2.15 -2.45 -14.46
N GLU A 224 1.22 -3.14 -15.13
CA GLU A 224 1.42 -4.49 -15.66
C GLU A 224 2.52 -4.51 -16.75
N ALA A 225 2.53 -3.54 -17.65
CA ALA A 225 3.58 -3.40 -18.67
C ALA A 225 4.95 -3.14 -18.01
N SER A 226 5.00 -2.32 -16.96
CA SER A 226 6.24 -2.07 -16.21
C SER A 226 6.73 -3.33 -15.51
N VAL A 227 5.84 -4.10 -14.87
CA VAL A 227 6.22 -5.38 -14.25
C VAL A 227 6.73 -6.37 -15.29
N LYS A 228 6.04 -6.48 -16.42
CA LYS A 228 6.48 -7.36 -17.52
C LYS A 228 7.87 -6.97 -18.05
N SER A 229 8.09 -5.69 -18.31
CA SER A 229 9.40 -5.17 -18.75
C SER A 229 10.51 -5.47 -17.73
N ASN A 230 10.22 -5.27 -16.42
CA ASN A 230 11.16 -5.60 -15.35
C ASN A 230 11.48 -7.11 -15.31
N LEU A 231 10.47 -7.97 -15.51
CA LEU A 231 10.67 -9.41 -15.53
C LEU A 231 11.45 -9.87 -16.78
N GLU A 232 11.25 -9.26 -17.94
CA GLU A 232 12.03 -9.52 -19.14
C GLU A 232 13.50 -9.10 -18.95
N GLU A 233 13.73 -7.94 -18.36
CA GLU A 233 15.07 -7.47 -18.00
C GLU A 233 15.72 -8.38 -16.93
N PHE A 234 14.94 -8.84 -15.98
CA PHE A 234 15.37 -9.80 -14.95
C PHE A 234 15.86 -11.11 -15.59
N VAL A 235 15.07 -11.67 -16.53
CA VAL A 235 15.46 -12.86 -17.30
C VAL A 235 16.81 -12.65 -18.00
N ARG A 236 16.97 -11.51 -18.69
CA ARG A 236 18.18 -11.19 -19.44
C ARG A 236 19.41 -11.04 -18.53
N ILE A 237 19.27 -10.30 -17.44
CA ILE A 237 20.40 -10.00 -16.52
C ILE A 237 20.84 -11.24 -15.78
N PHE A 238 19.90 -12.03 -15.28
CA PHE A 238 20.18 -13.22 -14.47
C PHE A 238 20.27 -14.51 -15.29
N ASN A 239 20.18 -14.38 -16.64
CA ASN A 239 20.27 -15.49 -17.59
C ASN A 239 19.30 -16.63 -17.25
N LEU A 240 18.04 -16.28 -16.97
CA LEU A 240 17.00 -17.25 -16.66
C LEU A 240 16.44 -17.90 -17.95
N PRO A 241 15.99 -19.16 -17.89
CA PRO A 241 15.45 -19.84 -19.07
C PRO A 241 14.08 -19.30 -19.53
N ARG A 242 13.35 -18.64 -18.64
CA ARG A 242 12.01 -18.09 -18.88
C ARG A 242 11.66 -17.01 -17.87
N ILE A 243 10.59 -16.28 -18.12
CA ILE A 243 10.00 -15.35 -17.15
C ILE A 243 9.53 -16.16 -15.93
N PRO A 244 10.02 -15.82 -14.71
CA PRO A 244 9.65 -16.54 -13.52
C PRO A 244 8.17 -16.33 -13.18
N GLN A 245 7.45 -17.44 -12.95
CA GLN A 245 6.07 -17.42 -12.48
C GLN A 245 6.01 -17.32 -10.96
N ARG A 246 7.07 -17.75 -10.28
CA ARG A 246 7.17 -17.73 -8.82
C ARG A 246 8.57 -17.34 -8.37
N ILE A 247 8.65 -16.23 -7.65
CA ILE A 247 9.87 -15.75 -6.99
C ILE A 247 9.64 -15.86 -5.48
N GLU A 248 10.48 -16.61 -4.78
CA GLU A 248 10.47 -16.67 -3.32
C GLU A 248 11.63 -15.86 -2.77
N VAL A 249 11.33 -14.91 -1.88
CA VAL A 249 12.33 -14.04 -1.26
C VAL A 249 12.42 -14.37 0.22
N TYR A 250 13.62 -14.57 0.70
CA TYR A 250 13.92 -15.00 2.06
C TYR A 250 14.73 -13.95 2.83
N ASP A 251 14.29 -13.67 4.05
CA ASP A 251 14.99 -12.84 5.02
C ASP A 251 14.92 -13.48 6.40
N ASN A 252 16.00 -13.41 7.14
CA ASN A 252 16.06 -13.82 8.54
C ASN A 252 15.99 -12.60 9.46
N SER A 253 15.25 -12.72 10.54
CA SER A 253 15.17 -11.68 11.56
C SER A 253 15.33 -12.29 12.94
N HIS A 254 16.28 -11.74 13.71
CA HIS A 254 16.48 -12.06 15.13
C HIS A 254 16.68 -10.78 15.93
N ILE A 255 16.35 -10.79 17.20
CA ILE A 255 16.70 -9.74 18.15
C ILE A 255 17.42 -10.39 19.31
N GLN A 256 18.72 -10.17 19.38
CA GLN A 256 19.59 -10.64 20.46
C GLN A 256 19.40 -12.14 20.79
N GLY A 257 19.29 -12.99 19.76
CA GLY A 257 19.15 -14.44 19.92
C GLY A 257 17.77 -14.95 20.36
N SER A 258 16.80 -14.06 20.61
CA SER A 258 15.45 -14.47 21.02
C SER A 258 14.47 -14.37 19.86
N TYR A 259 13.56 -15.37 19.74
CA TYR A 259 12.50 -15.40 18.72
C TYR A 259 13.00 -15.33 17.27
N ALA A 260 14.10 -16.00 16.96
CA ALA A 260 14.61 -16.05 15.60
C ALA A 260 13.60 -16.64 14.61
N ILE A 261 13.35 -15.95 13.51
CA ILE A 261 12.42 -16.35 12.47
C ILE A 261 13.02 -16.17 11.08
N GLY A 262 12.72 -17.13 10.20
CA GLY A 262 12.85 -16.91 8.77
C GLY A 262 11.52 -16.47 8.17
N ALA A 263 11.57 -15.51 7.28
CA ALA A 263 10.44 -15.02 6.52
C ALA A 263 10.58 -15.41 5.05
N MET A 264 9.47 -15.83 4.44
CA MET A 264 9.38 -16.09 3.01
C MET A 264 8.22 -15.26 2.45
N VAL A 265 8.49 -14.41 1.49
CA VAL A 265 7.48 -13.75 0.68
C VAL A 265 7.47 -14.33 -0.73
N VAL A 266 6.32 -14.24 -1.39
CA VAL A 266 6.14 -14.77 -2.73
C VAL A 266 5.70 -13.64 -3.65
N ALA A 267 6.39 -13.50 -4.78
CA ALA A 267 6.02 -12.63 -5.89
C ALA A 267 5.75 -13.44 -7.15
N THR A 268 4.79 -12.96 -7.93
CA THR A 268 4.37 -13.51 -9.22
C THR A 268 4.35 -12.40 -10.27
N SER A 269 3.96 -12.70 -11.50
CA SER A 269 3.69 -11.68 -12.52
C SER A 269 2.63 -10.65 -12.09
N ASP A 270 1.69 -11.05 -11.22
CA ASP A 270 0.62 -10.20 -10.70
C ASP A 270 1.05 -9.37 -9.46
N GLY A 271 2.31 -9.46 -9.06
CA GLY A 271 2.86 -8.83 -7.86
C GLY A 271 2.97 -9.78 -6.67
N PHE A 272 2.90 -9.23 -5.45
CA PHE A 272 3.08 -10.02 -4.23
C PHE A 272 1.84 -10.84 -3.85
N ASP A 273 1.99 -12.17 -3.78
CA ASP A 273 0.93 -13.07 -3.27
C ASP A 273 1.04 -13.27 -1.75
N LYS A 274 0.40 -12.36 -1.02
CA LYS A 274 0.43 -12.35 0.46
C LYS A 274 -0.19 -13.59 1.11
N LYS A 275 -1.04 -14.36 0.38
CA LYS A 275 -1.63 -15.59 0.89
C LYS A 275 -0.59 -16.72 1.01
N GLN A 276 0.46 -16.64 0.22
CA GLN A 276 1.54 -17.60 0.18
C GLN A 276 2.73 -17.23 1.06
N TYR A 277 2.69 -16.09 1.76
CA TYR A 277 3.74 -15.72 2.70
C TYR A 277 3.82 -16.73 3.85
N ARG A 278 5.03 -17.07 4.26
CA ARG A 278 5.27 -18.01 5.36
C ARG A 278 6.30 -17.47 6.32
N THR A 279 6.17 -17.87 7.59
CA THR A 279 7.16 -17.65 8.63
C THR A 279 7.62 -18.99 9.18
N PHE A 280 8.89 -19.13 9.36
CA PHE A 280 9.53 -20.31 9.90
C PHE A 280 10.13 -19.97 11.27
N ASN A 281 9.63 -20.59 12.32
CA ASN A 281 10.27 -20.51 13.64
C ASN A 281 11.53 -21.32 13.58
N ILE A 282 12.65 -20.73 13.94
CA ILE A 282 13.89 -21.48 14.13
C ILE A 282 13.72 -22.42 15.33
N LYS A 283 13.94 -23.69 15.11
CA LYS A 283 13.71 -24.72 16.13
C LYS A 283 14.95 -24.98 16.98
N ASN A 284 16.12 -24.85 16.39
CA ASN A 284 17.37 -25.04 17.10
C ASN A 284 17.80 -23.72 17.78
N PRO A 285 17.82 -23.64 19.12
CA PRO A 285 18.21 -22.43 19.81
C PRO A 285 19.71 -22.10 19.67
N GLU A 286 20.57 -23.09 19.34
CA GLU A 286 22.01 -22.87 19.19
C GLU A 286 22.37 -22.06 17.93
N ILE A 287 21.50 -22.06 16.92
CA ILE A 287 21.74 -21.35 15.65
C ILE A 287 21.08 -19.98 15.55
N THR A 288 20.45 -19.49 16.60
CA THR A 288 19.66 -18.23 16.56
C THR A 288 20.49 -16.97 16.30
N ASN A 289 21.82 -17.06 16.41
CA ASN A 289 22.77 -15.99 16.08
C ASN A 289 23.60 -16.32 14.82
N ASP A 290 23.30 -17.43 14.14
CA ASP A 290 23.96 -17.84 12.91
C ASP A 290 22.99 -17.73 11.72
N ASP A 291 23.07 -16.62 10.99
CA ASP A 291 22.20 -16.35 9.84
C ASP A 291 22.32 -17.42 8.75
N PHE A 292 23.48 -18.05 8.60
CA PHE A 292 23.68 -19.13 7.63
C PHE A 292 22.96 -20.42 8.05
N ALA A 293 23.10 -20.79 9.31
CA ALA A 293 22.45 -21.97 9.85
C ALA A 293 20.93 -21.80 9.91
N MET A 294 20.44 -20.60 10.26
CA MET A 294 19.02 -20.27 10.21
C MET A 294 18.46 -20.40 8.79
N MET A 295 19.14 -19.84 7.79
CA MET A 295 18.69 -19.92 6.40
C MET A 295 18.68 -21.37 5.89
N LYS A 296 19.68 -22.17 6.26
CA LYS A 296 19.71 -23.61 5.97
C LYS A 296 18.48 -24.32 6.55
N GLU A 297 18.13 -24.10 7.82
CA GLU A 297 16.95 -24.70 8.46
C GLU A 297 15.66 -24.30 7.72
N VAL A 298 15.52 -23.02 7.39
CA VAL A 298 14.36 -22.49 6.69
C VAL A 298 14.16 -23.15 5.33
N LEU A 299 15.21 -23.15 4.50
CA LEU A 299 15.15 -23.68 3.15
C LEU A 299 14.97 -25.21 3.13
N THR A 300 15.69 -25.94 3.97
CA THR A 300 15.51 -27.40 4.10
C THR A 300 14.05 -27.73 4.45
N ARG A 301 13.45 -27.02 5.39
CA ARG A 301 12.02 -27.21 5.75
C ARG A 301 11.07 -26.81 4.65
N ARG A 302 11.39 -25.80 3.84
CA ARG A 302 10.60 -25.38 2.69
C ARG A 302 10.69 -26.43 1.58
N PHE A 303 11.89 -26.89 1.24
CA PHE A 303 12.11 -27.86 0.17
C PHE A 303 11.52 -29.23 0.50
N ASN A 304 11.58 -29.67 1.75
CA ASN A 304 10.88 -30.92 2.19
C ASN A 304 9.36 -30.87 2.03
N ARG A 305 8.77 -29.67 1.78
CA ARG A 305 7.34 -29.47 1.56
C ARG A 305 7.03 -28.95 0.15
N MET A 306 8.05 -28.95 -0.70
CA MET A 306 7.91 -28.50 -2.07
C MET A 306 7.13 -29.53 -2.88
N THR A 307 6.21 -29.02 -3.69
CA THR A 307 5.48 -29.82 -4.70
C THR A 307 5.69 -29.16 -6.07
N PRO A 308 5.42 -29.88 -7.17
CA PRO A 308 5.53 -29.28 -8.50
C PRO A 308 4.75 -27.98 -8.68
N GLU A 309 3.57 -27.86 -8.02
CA GLU A 309 2.68 -26.70 -8.14
C GLU A 309 3.21 -25.47 -7.39
N ASN A 310 4.07 -25.69 -6.38
CA ASN A 310 4.62 -24.60 -5.58
C ASN A 310 6.14 -24.45 -5.72
N LYS A 311 6.75 -25.11 -6.72
CA LYS A 311 8.19 -25.02 -7.02
C LYS A 311 8.51 -23.59 -7.47
N PRO A 312 9.50 -22.90 -6.85
CA PRO A 312 9.90 -21.57 -7.29
C PRO A 312 10.75 -21.64 -8.56
N ASP A 313 10.66 -20.63 -9.40
CA ASP A 313 11.61 -20.42 -10.51
C ASP A 313 12.86 -19.66 -10.01
N VAL A 314 12.68 -18.81 -8.99
CA VAL A 314 13.76 -18.01 -8.40
C VAL A 314 13.66 -18.01 -6.88
N ILE A 315 14.82 -18.19 -6.24
CA ILE A 315 15.04 -17.98 -4.82
C ILE A 315 15.92 -16.76 -4.66
N LEU A 316 15.46 -15.77 -3.93
CA LEU A 316 16.20 -14.56 -3.62
C LEU A 316 16.52 -14.54 -2.12
N LEU A 317 17.79 -14.39 -1.78
CA LEU A 317 18.30 -14.40 -0.40
C LEU A 317 18.78 -12.99 -0.03
N ASP A 318 18.30 -12.45 1.09
CA ASP A 318 18.89 -11.23 1.68
C ASP A 318 20.19 -11.63 2.40
N GLY A 319 21.30 -11.60 1.67
CA GLY A 319 22.61 -12.02 2.18
C GLY A 319 23.69 -12.03 1.09
N GLY A 320 24.92 -12.27 1.50
CA GLY A 320 26.07 -12.25 0.62
C GLY A 320 26.46 -13.63 0.04
N LEU A 321 27.62 -13.67 -0.61
CA LEU A 321 28.18 -14.86 -1.25
C LEU A 321 28.32 -16.05 -0.31
N GLY A 322 28.69 -15.81 0.97
CA GLY A 322 28.78 -16.87 1.97
C GLY A 322 27.45 -17.55 2.24
N GLN A 323 26.35 -16.78 2.28
CA GLN A 323 25.00 -17.31 2.47
C GLN A 323 24.53 -18.10 1.23
N LEU A 324 24.87 -17.62 0.04
CA LEU A 324 24.63 -18.34 -1.21
C LEU A 324 25.29 -19.73 -1.21
N HIS A 325 26.59 -19.82 -0.86
CA HIS A 325 27.30 -21.08 -0.77
C HIS A 325 26.71 -22.01 0.28
N ALA A 326 26.38 -21.46 1.46
CA ALA A 326 25.77 -22.23 2.54
C ALA A 326 24.42 -22.83 2.14
N VAL A 327 23.60 -22.05 1.41
CA VAL A 327 22.30 -22.49 0.89
C VAL A 327 22.48 -23.57 -0.20
N HIS A 328 23.39 -23.36 -1.12
CA HIS A 328 23.66 -24.34 -2.17
C HIS A 328 24.09 -25.69 -1.58
N GLU A 329 25.00 -25.67 -0.61
CA GLU A 329 25.48 -26.89 0.06
C GLU A 329 24.34 -27.62 0.79
N CYS A 330 23.42 -26.92 1.42
CA CYS A 330 22.29 -27.58 2.09
C CYS A 330 21.20 -28.07 1.15
N LEU A 331 21.14 -27.53 -0.06
CA LEU A 331 20.12 -27.91 -1.06
C LEU A 331 20.67 -28.88 -2.14
N LYS A 332 21.91 -29.33 -2.05
CA LYS A 332 22.54 -30.23 -3.03
C LYS A 332 21.82 -31.57 -3.23
N ASP A 333 21.12 -32.03 -2.20
CA ASP A 333 20.35 -33.28 -2.22
C ASP A 333 18.93 -33.10 -2.78
N PHE A 334 18.54 -31.88 -3.12
CA PHE A 334 17.26 -31.55 -3.71
C PHE A 334 17.39 -31.24 -5.21
N ASP A 335 16.32 -31.52 -5.96
CA ASP A 335 16.25 -31.12 -7.37
C ASP A 335 16.10 -29.61 -7.52
N LEU A 336 17.22 -28.95 -7.82
CA LEU A 336 17.27 -27.51 -8.12
C LEU A 336 17.11 -27.21 -9.62
N SER A 337 16.83 -28.18 -10.47
CA SER A 337 16.68 -27.97 -11.90
C SER A 337 15.59 -26.91 -12.17
N GLY A 338 15.94 -25.88 -12.96
CA GLY A 338 15.03 -24.78 -13.27
C GLY A 338 14.83 -23.76 -12.15
N ILE A 339 15.56 -23.86 -11.02
CA ILE A 339 15.52 -22.88 -9.93
C ILE A 339 16.80 -22.04 -9.96
N ALA A 340 16.67 -20.74 -10.13
CA ALA A 340 17.80 -19.83 -9.97
C ALA A 340 17.90 -19.36 -8.50
N VAL A 341 19.10 -19.50 -7.91
CA VAL A 341 19.35 -18.99 -6.55
C VAL A 341 20.24 -17.76 -6.65
N ILE A 342 19.74 -16.64 -6.13
CA ILE A 342 20.35 -15.32 -6.18
C ILE A 342 20.47 -14.79 -4.76
N ALA A 343 21.65 -14.30 -4.38
CA ALA A 343 21.83 -13.60 -3.12
C ALA A 343 22.08 -12.11 -3.36
N ILE A 344 21.57 -11.27 -2.46
CA ILE A 344 21.71 -9.81 -2.52
C ILE A 344 22.43 -9.33 -1.28
N SER A 345 23.59 -8.72 -1.45
CA SER A 345 24.31 -8.07 -0.35
C SER A 345 24.36 -6.56 -0.51
N LYS A 346 24.44 -5.86 0.61
CA LYS A 346 24.73 -4.41 0.61
C LYS A 346 26.19 -4.19 0.20
N GLY A 347 26.44 -3.16 -0.57
CA GLY A 347 27.78 -2.76 -0.94
C GLY A 347 28.64 -2.35 0.27
N PRO A 348 29.97 -2.20 0.11
CA PRO A 348 30.91 -1.88 1.19
C PRO A 348 30.52 -0.63 1.98
N ASP A 349 29.96 0.37 1.31
CA ASP A 349 29.56 1.65 1.90
C ASP A 349 28.21 1.59 2.65
N ARG A 350 27.53 0.43 2.66
CA ARG A 350 26.19 0.22 3.23
C ARG A 350 25.11 1.20 2.76
N ASN A 351 25.35 1.91 1.65
CA ASN A 351 24.41 2.85 1.07
C ASN A 351 23.29 2.12 0.29
N ALA A 352 22.06 2.52 0.46
CA ALA A 352 20.94 2.01 -0.32
C ALA A 352 21.15 2.30 -1.82
N GLY A 353 20.91 1.30 -2.68
CA GLY A 353 21.05 1.42 -4.13
C GLY A 353 22.42 1.00 -4.71
N LYS A 354 23.33 0.50 -3.88
CA LYS A 354 24.58 -0.12 -4.29
C LYS A 354 24.64 -1.59 -3.84
N GLU A 355 23.61 -2.37 -4.20
CA GLU A 355 23.56 -3.79 -3.91
C GLU A 355 24.40 -4.57 -4.90
N PHE A 356 25.01 -5.66 -4.40
CA PHE A 356 25.69 -6.67 -5.21
C PHE A 356 24.86 -7.94 -5.28
N TYR A 357 24.78 -8.50 -6.46
CA TYR A 357 24.07 -9.73 -6.77
C TYR A 357 25.05 -10.86 -6.99
N HIS A 358 24.78 -11.99 -6.37
CA HIS A 358 25.63 -13.17 -6.37
C HIS A 358 24.86 -14.36 -6.92
N MET A 359 25.48 -15.09 -7.84
CA MET A 359 25.01 -16.37 -8.39
C MET A 359 26.18 -17.35 -8.45
N LEU A 360 25.91 -18.61 -8.31
CA LEU A 360 26.98 -19.63 -8.44
C LEU A 360 27.51 -19.67 -9.87
N GLY A 361 28.82 -19.76 -9.97
CA GLY A 361 29.51 -19.83 -11.27
C GLY A 361 29.58 -18.50 -12.03
N ARG A 362 29.20 -17.39 -11.38
CA ARG A 362 29.25 -16.05 -11.96
C ARG A 362 29.91 -15.07 -10.99
N GLU A 363 30.70 -14.13 -11.51
CA GLU A 363 31.23 -13.03 -10.73
C GLU A 363 30.09 -12.17 -10.16
N SER A 364 30.30 -11.65 -8.95
CA SER A 364 29.36 -10.73 -8.33
C SER A 364 29.26 -9.44 -9.11
N PHE A 365 28.06 -8.95 -9.32
CA PHE A 365 27.81 -7.74 -10.12
C PHE A 365 26.80 -6.81 -9.45
N ALA A 366 26.83 -5.55 -9.84
CA ALA A 366 25.84 -4.56 -9.44
C ALA A 366 24.92 -4.22 -10.62
N LEU A 367 23.67 -3.86 -10.32
CA LEU A 367 22.76 -3.29 -11.32
C LEU A 367 23.04 -1.80 -11.51
N PRO A 368 22.70 -1.23 -12.67
CA PRO A 368 22.81 0.20 -12.87
C PRO A 368 22.02 0.96 -11.81
N PHE A 369 22.66 1.97 -11.20
CA PHE A 369 22.07 2.77 -10.13
C PHE A 369 20.76 3.42 -10.62
N GLN A 370 19.71 3.35 -9.80
CA GLN A 370 18.36 3.88 -10.10
C GLN A 370 17.69 3.30 -11.36
N SER A 371 18.16 2.16 -11.89
CA SER A 371 17.45 1.48 -12.96
C SER A 371 16.12 0.88 -12.48
N PRO A 372 15.10 0.74 -13.35
CA PRO A 372 13.83 0.10 -12.99
C PRO A 372 14.02 -1.30 -12.39
N ILE A 373 14.95 -2.09 -12.92
CA ILE A 373 15.25 -3.42 -12.40
C ILE A 373 15.90 -3.38 -11.01
N ALA A 374 16.75 -2.40 -10.72
CA ALA A 374 17.32 -2.22 -9.38
C ALA A 374 16.22 -1.90 -8.36
N PHE A 375 15.28 -1.02 -8.69
CA PHE A 375 14.12 -0.74 -7.87
C PHE A 375 13.20 -1.96 -7.68
N TYR A 376 12.99 -2.74 -8.73
CA TYR A 376 12.21 -3.97 -8.64
C TYR A 376 12.85 -4.96 -7.67
N MET A 377 14.15 -5.21 -7.79
CA MET A 377 14.90 -6.10 -6.88
C MET A 377 14.91 -5.60 -5.45
N GLN A 378 15.08 -4.30 -5.27
CA GLN A 378 15.00 -3.66 -3.95
C GLN A 378 13.63 -3.83 -3.33
N ASN A 379 12.56 -3.65 -4.11
CA ASN A 379 11.17 -3.83 -3.62
C ASN A 379 10.90 -5.27 -3.18
N LEU A 380 11.41 -6.27 -3.91
CA LEU A 380 11.33 -7.68 -3.52
C LEU A 380 11.98 -7.93 -2.16
N ARG A 381 13.20 -7.44 -1.97
CA ARG A 381 13.95 -7.58 -0.71
C ARG A 381 13.26 -6.84 0.45
N ASP A 382 12.88 -5.58 0.23
CA ASP A 382 12.30 -4.74 1.26
C ASP A 382 10.94 -5.28 1.75
N GLU A 383 10.17 -5.95 0.89
CA GLU A 383 8.93 -6.62 1.28
C GLU A 383 9.20 -7.83 2.21
N ALA A 384 10.23 -8.64 1.92
CA ALA A 384 10.64 -9.74 2.81
C ALA A 384 11.07 -9.20 4.18
N HIS A 385 11.90 -8.17 4.20
CA HIS A 385 12.34 -7.50 5.41
C HIS A 385 11.18 -6.89 6.21
N ARG A 386 10.26 -6.20 5.52
CA ARG A 386 9.04 -5.66 6.13
C ARG A 386 8.18 -6.76 6.78
N PHE A 387 8.03 -7.89 6.09
CA PHE A 387 7.24 -9.02 6.57
C PHE A 387 7.90 -9.70 7.79
N ALA A 388 9.21 -9.90 7.76
CA ALA A 388 10.00 -10.43 8.87
C ALA A 388 9.84 -9.56 10.13
N ILE A 389 10.12 -8.25 10.02
CA ILE A 389 9.98 -7.30 11.14
C ILE A 389 8.53 -7.22 11.64
N GLY A 390 7.54 -7.19 10.74
CA GLY A 390 6.12 -7.11 11.09
C GLY A 390 5.66 -8.30 11.91
N THR A 391 6.12 -9.50 11.56
CA THR A 391 5.81 -10.74 12.27
C THR A 391 6.47 -10.77 13.65
N HIS A 392 7.71 -10.34 13.72
CA HIS A 392 8.46 -10.23 14.98
C HIS A 392 7.74 -9.31 15.99
N ARG A 393 7.29 -8.14 15.54
CA ARG A 393 6.54 -7.18 16.39
C ARG A 393 5.21 -7.75 16.89
N LYS A 394 4.48 -8.50 16.04
CA LYS A 394 3.21 -9.14 16.43
C LYS A 394 3.39 -10.21 17.51
N ARG A 395 4.50 -10.95 17.46
CA ARG A 395 4.81 -11.99 18.46
C ARG A 395 5.17 -11.39 19.81
N ARG A 396 6.03 -10.38 19.80
CA ARG A 396 6.39 -9.65 21.04
C ARG A 396 5.15 -9.07 21.74
N ALA A 397 4.18 -8.56 20.97
CA ALA A 397 2.94 -8.03 21.54
C ALA A 397 2.00 -9.11 22.10
N LYS A 398 2.23 -10.40 21.77
CA LYS A 398 1.46 -11.54 22.33
C LYS A 398 2.14 -12.20 23.53
N SER A 399 3.42 -11.89 23.76
CA SER A 399 4.22 -12.47 24.86
C SER A 399 4.35 -11.51 26.06
N VAL A 400 3.71 -10.35 26.00
CA VAL A 400 3.47 -9.38 27.07
C VAL A 400 1.98 -9.38 27.40
#